data_79be79c4db926331f5ca4c98c843cc34
#
_entry.id   79be79c4db926331f5ca4c98c843cc34
#
_cell.length_a   1.000
_cell.length_b   1.000
_cell.length_c   1.000
_cell.angle_alpha   90.00
_cell.angle_beta   90.00
_cell.angle_gamma   90.00
#
_symmetry.space_group_name_H-M   'P 1'
#
loop_
_entity.id
_entity.type
_entity.pdbx_description
1 polymer ?
#
loop_
_entity_poly.entity_id
_entity_poly.type
_entity_poly.pdbx_seq_one_letter_code
_entity_poly.pdbx_strand_id
1 'polypeptide(L)'
;LAGNGKPSAKPRDNAALVRRILSNGLTRAVAYRLVCSYAKLELLGGVTTIRTVGGLADFDTRCRDDAAKGKILAPRILAANEGISVPGGHMAGSVAVAAHNNAEALAQLRRAGEQGVDLVKLMITGGVLDATQKGTPGELKMKPEMVRAVCDEAHRLGYPVAAHTESPEGVKVALENGVDSIEHGAKMDEETIRLYKDRGAFVCTTISPALPYALFDPAISGASEKD
;
A
#
# COMPACT_ATOMS: atom_id res chain seq x y z
N LEU A 1 -1.47 -1.92 8.81
CA LEU A 1 -1.98 -1.77 10.19
C LEU A 1 -3.50 -1.96 10.33
N ALA A 2 -4.23 -2.23 9.27
CA ALA A 2 -5.70 -2.23 9.28
C ALA A 2 -6.35 -3.62 9.46
N GLY A 3 -5.62 -4.65 9.83
CA GLY A 3 -6.17 -5.99 9.97
C GLY A 3 -5.54 -6.80 11.11
N ASN A 4 -6.29 -7.77 11.59
CA ASN A 4 -5.80 -8.75 12.57
C ASN A 4 -5.25 -10.03 11.92
N GLY A 5 -5.00 -10.00 10.60
CA GLY A 5 -4.49 -11.14 9.83
C GLY A 5 -5.48 -12.30 9.62
N LYS A 6 -6.71 -12.18 10.12
CA LYS A 6 -7.69 -13.26 9.94
C LYS A 6 -8.49 -13.07 8.65
N PRO A 7 -8.55 -14.08 7.76
CA PRO A 7 -9.36 -14.01 6.56
C PRO A 7 -10.85 -13.85 6.91
N SER A 8 -11.57 -13.06 6.12
CA SER A 8 -13.01 -12.89 6.29
C SER A 8 -13.74 -14.00 5.54
N ALA A 9 -14.63 -14.71 6.23
CA ALA A 9 -15.47 -15.77 5.65
C ALA A 9 -16.48 -15.26 4.58
N LYS A 10 -16.63 -13.94 4.41
CA LYS A 10 -17.54 -13.34 3.41
C LYS A 10 -16.85 -12.18 2.71
N PRO A 11 -17.05 -12.01 1.39
CA PRO A 11 -16.61 -10.82 0.68
C PRO A 11 -17.17 -9.56 1.37
N ARG A 12 -16.30 -8.59 1.67
CA ARG A 12 -16.72 -7.31 2.27
C ARG A 12 -16.47 -6.20 1.27
N ASP A 13 -17.44 -5.31 1.11
CA ASP A 13 -17.20 -4.03 0.44
C ASP A 13 -16.40 -3.12 1.40
N ASN A 14 -15.07 -3.25 1.31
CA ASN A 14 -14.16 -2.48 2.14
C ASN A 14 -14.28 -0.98 1.85
N ALA A 15 -14.60 -0.58 0.63
CA ALA A 15 -14.76 0.83 0.26
C ALA A 15 -16.00 1.44 0.95
N ALA A 16 -17.15 0.74 0.94
CA ALA A 16 -18.34 1.18 1.67
C ALA A 16 -18.09 1.26 3.18
N LEU A 17 -17.40 0.26 3.74
CA LEU A 17 -17.05 0.27 5.16
C LEU A 17 -16.17 1.45 5.53
N VAL A 18 -15.12 1.73 4.77
CA VAL A 18 -14.20 2.86 4.99
C VAL A 18 -14.94 4.18 4.88
N ARG A 19 -15.76 4.37 3.83
CA ARG A 19 -16.61 5.59 3.72
C ARG A 19 -17.48 5.79 4.96
N ARG A 20 -18.13 4.74 5.46
CA ARG A 20 -18.95 4.81 6.67
C ARG A 20 -18.15 5.17 7.91
N ILE A 21 -16.96 4.60 8.08
CA ILE A 21 -16.06 4.91 9.20
C ILE A 21 -15.61 6.37 9.16
N LEU A 22 -15.22 6.86 8.00
CA LEU A 22 -14.67 8.20 7.84
C LEU A 22 -15.72 9.31 7.80
N SER A 23 -17.00 8.98 7.51
CA SER A 23 -18.09 9.96 7.44
C SER A 23 -18.56 10.48 8.79
N ASN A 24 -18.24 9.81 9.90
CA ASN A 24 -18.66 10.18 11.24
C ASN A 24 -17.44 10.42 12.13
N GLY A 25 -17.41 11.56 12.84
CA GLY A 25 -16.29 11.95 13.70
C GLY A 25 -15.97 10.95 14.81
N LEU A 26 -16.99 10.30 15.40
CA LEU A 26 -16.79 9.31 16.46
C LEU A 26 -16.14 8.04 15.92
N THR A 27 -16.68 7.48 14.83
CA THR A 27 -16.11 6.26 14.20
C THR A 27 -14.72 6.52 13.62
N ARG A 28 -14.47 7.71 13.06
CA ARG A 28 -13.15 8.15 12.62
C ARG A 28 -12.16 8.20 13.80
N ALA A 29 -12.57 8.74 14.96
CA ALA A 29 -11.71 8.81 16.14
C ALA A 29 -11.40 7.40 16.70
N VAL A 30 -12.39 6.50 16.70
CA VAL A 30 -12.19 5.10 17.12
C VAL A 30 -11.22 4.39 16.17
N ALA A 31 -11.41 4.53 14.86
CA ALA A 31 -10.52 3.94 13.86
C ALA A 31 -9.08 4.48 13.98
N TYR A 32 -8.91 5.77 14.21
CA TYR A 32 -7.59 6.35 14.45
C TYR A 32 -6.92 5.76 15.71
N ARG A 33 -7.65 5.65 16.83
CA ARG A 33 -7.12 5.00 18.04
C ARG A 33 -6.70 3.56 17.81
N LEU A 34 -7.45 2.83 16.97
CA LEU A 34 -7.09 1.47 16.59
C LEU A 34 -5.80 1.42 15.78
N VAL A 35 -5.61 2.32 14.81
CA VAL A 35 -4.34 2.48 14.06
C VAL A 35 -3.17 2.74 15.02
N CYS A 36 -3.34 3.68 15.97
CA CYS A 36 -2.32 3.96 16.98
C CYS A 36 -2.00 2.72 17.85
N SER A 37 -3.02 1.92 18.20
CA SER A 37 -2.81 0.70 18.99
C SER A 37 -2.01 -0.36 18.24
N TYR A 38 -2.23 -0.52 16.94
CA TYR A 38 -1.44 -1.41 16.10
C TYR A 38 0.00 -0.91 15.94
N ALA A 39 0.20 0.39 15.73
CA ALA A 39 1.54 0.97 15.69
C ALA A 39 2.31 0.72 17.00
N LYS A 40 1.63 0.83 18.16
CA LYS A 40 2.21 0.49 19.45
C LYS A 40 2.58 -1.00 19.54
N LEU A 41 1.75 -1.90 19.04
CA LEU A 41 2.04 -3.35 19.03
C LEU A 41 3.27 -3.67 18.18
N GLU A 42 3.44 -3.02 17.02
CA GLU A 42 4.65 -3.16 16.20
C GLU A 42 5.90 -2.78 17.00
N LEU A 43 5.86 -1.63 17.70
CA LEU A 43 6.99 -1.21 18.53
C LEU A 43 7.29 -2.19 19.66
N LEU A 44 6.26 -2.69 20.35
CA LEU A 44 6.41 -3.67 21.42
C LEU A 44 6.91 -5.03 20.91
N GLY A 45 6.65 -5.34 19.63
CA GLY A 45 7.21 -6.48 18.91
C GLY A 45 8.67 -6.30 18.48
N GLY A 46 9.29 -5.15 18.79
CA GLY A 46 10.69 -4.85 18.44
C GLY A 46 10.88 -4.10 17.13
N VAL A 47 9.80 -3.73 16.42
CA VAL A 47 9.86 -2.96 15.17
C VAL A 47 9.97 -1.46 15.51
N THR A 48 11.16 -0.89 15.38
CA THR A 48 11.43 0.50 15.76
C THR A 48 11.19 1.53 14.65
N THR A 49 11.10 1.10 13.40
CA THR A 49 10.78 1.96 12.24
C THR A 49 9.88 1.21 11.27
N ILE A 50 8.84 1.88 10.79
CA ILE A 50 7.93 1.36 9.76
C ILE A 50 7.78 2.37 8.63
N ARG A 51 7.51 1.86 7.43
CA ARG A 51 7.07 2.63 6.27
C ARG A 51 5.67 2.18 5.91
N THR A 52 4.70 3.11 5.90
CA THR A 52 3.34 2.82 5.46
C THR A 52 3.24 3.06 3.96
N VAL A 53 2.48 2.21 3.26
CA VAL A 53 2.34 2.21 1.82
C VAL A 53 0.87 2.00 1.42
N GLY A 54 0.04 2.91 1.87
CA GLY A 54 -1.42 2.90 1.74
C GLY A 54 -2.09 2.84 3.11
N GLY A 55 -2.82 3.88 3.46
CA GLY A 55 -3.46 4.04 4.76
C GLY A 55 -4.86 4.65 4.67
N LEU A 56 -5.50 4.84 5.81
CA LEU A 56 -6.83 5.44 5.91
C LEU A 56 -6.70 6.97 6.04
N ALA A 57 -7.13 7.70 5.02
CA ALA A 57 -7.10 9.16 5.00
C ALA A 57 -5.71 9.71 5.41
N ASP A 58 -5.65 10.58 6.42
CA ASP A 58 -4.45 11.21 6.98
C ASP A 58 -3.90 10.50 8.23
N PHE A 59 -4.32 9.25 8.49
CA PHE A 59 -4.03 8.63 9.78
C PHE A 59 -2.56 8.31 9.99
N ASP A 60 -1.81 8.01 8.92
CA ASP A 60 -0.40 7.64 9.02
C ASP A 60 0.45 8.85 9.42
N THR A 61 0.27 9.98 8.72
CA THR A 61 0.97 11.24 9.06
C THR A 61 0.59 11.73 10.44
N ARG A 62 -0.69 11.66 10.79
CA ARG A 62 -1.16 12.03 12.12
C ARG A 62 -0.57 11.13 13.20
N CYS A 63 -0.50 9.81 12.99
CA CYS A 63 0.10 8.86 13.91
C CYS A 63 1.60 9.15 14.11
N ARG A 64 2.33 9.42 13.02
CA ARG A 64 3.72 9.87 13.04
C ARG A 64 3.90 11.13 13.90
N ASP A 65 3.08 12.14 13.64
CA ASP A 65 3.20 13.43 14.29
C ASP A 65 2.79 13.40 15.78
N ASP A 66 1.77 12.60 16.13
CA ASP A 66 1.37 12.38 17.52
C ASP A 66 2.44 11.55 18.27
N ALA A 67 3.12 10.62 17.62
CA ALA A 67 4.26 9.90 18.19
C ALA A 67 5.46 10.82 18.41
N ALA A 68 5.79 11.68 17.45
CA ALA A 68 6.87 12.66 17.57
C ALA A 68 6.64 13.68 18.70
N LYS A 69 5.38 13.98 18.99
CA LYS A 69 4.96 14.85 20.11
C LYS A 69 4.83 14.11 21.45
N GLY A 70 5.13 12.81 21.51
CA GLY A 70 5.01 11.99 22.71
C GLY A 70 3.58 11.70 23.18
N LYS A 71 2.56 11.97 22.35
CA LYS A 71 1.15 11.74 22.69
C LYS A 71 0.76 10.27 22.63
N ILE A 72 1.46 9.49 21.79
CA ILE A 72 1.28 8.06 21.62
C ILE A 72 2.63 7.36 21.57
N LEU A 73 2.65 6.09 21.92
CA LEU A 73 3.81 5.22 21.76
C LEU A 73 3.69 4.49 20.41
N ALA A 74 4.63 4.73 19.51
CA ALA A 74 4.69 4.12 18.18
C ALA A 74 6.14 4.04 17.67
N PRO A 75 6.44 3.23 16.64
CA PRO A 75 7.71 3.27 15.93
C PRO A 75 7.93 4.63 15.26
N ARG A 76 9.13 4.87 14.77
CA ARG A 76 9.35 5.87 13.73
C ARG A 76 8.53 5.51 12.50
N ILE A 77 7.75 6.43 11.96
CA ILE A 77 6.86 6.19 10.82
C ILE A 77 7.31 7.04 9.63
N LEU A 78 7.47 6.41 8.47
CA LEU A 78 7.53 7.06 7.16
C LEU A 78 6.15 6.86 6.52
N ALA A 79 5.40 7.94 6.32
CA ALA A 79 3.98 7.91 6.04
C ALA A 79 3.64 8.21 4.59
N ALA A 80 2.83 7.36 3.94
CA ALA A 80 2.28 7.61 2.61
C ALA A 80 0.82 8.10 2.64
N ASN A 81 0.06 7.84 3.70
CA ASN A 81 -1.39 8.01 3.73
C ASN A 81 -2.10 7.21 2.62
N GLU A 82 -3.18 7.74 2.03
CA GLU A 82 -3.91 7.08 0.94
C GLU A 82 -3.02 6.92 -0.30
N GLY A 83 -3.00 5.72 -0.88
CA GLY A 83 -2.38 5.50 -2.18
C GLY A 83 -3.19 6.08 -3.34
N ILE A 84 -2.61 6.07 -4.54
CA ILE A 84 -3.28 6.41 -5.79
C ILE A 84 -3.53 5.12 -6.56
N SER A 85 -4.79 4.86 -6.88
CA SER A 85 -5.26 3.73 -7.67
C SER A 85 -6.08 4.24 -8.86
N VAL A 86 -6.70 3.33 -9.61
CA VAL A 86 -7.64 3.64 -10.68
C VAL A 86 -9.00 2.99 -10.38
N PRO A 87 -10.10 3.40 -11.05
CA PRO A 87 -11.38 2.72 -10.90
C PRO A 87 -11.26 1.20 -11.15
N GLY A 88 -11.71 0.39 -10.21
CA GLY A 88 -11.56 -1.07 -10.26
C GLY A 88 -10.12 -1.58 -10.02
N GLY A 89 -9.20 -0.72 -9.65
CA GLY A 89 -7.84 -1.08 -9.26
C GLY A 89 -7.73 -1.50 -7.80
N HIS A 90 -6.55 -1.99 -7.42
CA HIS A 90 -6.27 -2.49 -6.09
C HIS A 90 -6.59 -1.46 -5.01
N MET A 91 -7.35 -1.89 -4.01
CA MET A 91 -7.74 -1.12 -2.81
C MET A 91 -8.43 0.23 -3.09
N ALA A 92 -8.92 0.47 -4.32
CA ALA A 92 -9.62 1.68 -4.70
C ALA A 92 -10.82 1.96 -3.80
N GLY A 93 -10.91 3.19 -3.26
CA GLY A 93 -11.97 3.61 -2.34
C GLY A 93 -11.83 3.11 -0.90
N SER A 94 -10.74 2.40 -0.56
CA SER A 94 -10.42 1.98 0.82
C SER A 94 -9.15 2.66 1.34
N VAL A 95 -7.97 2.13 1.05
CA VAL A 95 -6.67 2.72 1.42
C VAL A 95 -5.97 3.38 0.22
N ALA A 96 -6.68 3.52 -0.90
CA ALA A 96 -6.23 4.24 -2.07
C ALA A 96 -7.40 5.00 -2.72
N VAL A 97 -7.12 6.17 -3.27
CA VAL A 97 -8.08 6.99 -4.03
C VAL A 97 -8.06 6.54 -5.48
N ALA A 98 -9.24 6.36 -6.09
CA ALA A 98 -9.35 6.06 -7.51
C ALA A 98 -9.23 7.34 -8.33
N ALA A 99 -8.21 7.43 -9.19
CA ALA A 99 -8.02 8.51 -10.15
C ALA A 99 -8.42 8.05 -11.55
N HIS A 100 -9.30 8.77 -12.20
CA HIS A 100 -9.81 8.44 -13.53
C HIS A 100 -8.87 8.90 -14.66
N ASN A 101 -7.98 9.83 -14.36
CA ASN A 101 -7.05 10.44 -15.32
C ASN A 101 -5.82 11.02 -14.59
N ASN A 102 -4.82 11.45 -15.38
CA ASN A 102 -3.59 12.00 -14.82
C ASN A 102 -3.84 13.26 -13.97
N ALA A 103 -4.79 14.11 -14.34
CA ALA A 103 -5.07 15.33 -13.58
C ALA A 103 -5.57 15.01 -12.16
N GLU A 104 -6.44 14.01 -12.02
CA GLU A 104 -6.92 13.54 -10.72
C GLU A 104 -5.80 12.86 -9.91
N ALA A 105 -4.95 12.04 -10.56
CA ALA A 105 -3.81 11.41 -9.91
C ALA A 105 -2.81 12.48 -9.36
N LEU A 106 -2.51 13.49 -10.15
CA LEU A 106 -1.65 14.60 -9.73
C LEU A 106 -2.30 15.46 -8.64
N ALA A 107 -3.62 15.66 -8.67
CA ALA A 107 -4.34 16.35 -7.61
C ALA A 107 -4.25 15.57 -6.28
N GLN A 108 -4.38 14.24 -6.32
CA GLN A 108 -4.23 13.40 -5.14
C GLN A 108 -2.79 13.43 -4.61
N LEU A 109 -1.78 13.42 -5.49
CA LEU A 109 -0.38 13.57 -5.09
C LEU A 109 -0.15 14.89 -4.34
N ARG A 110 -0.65 16.01 -4.87
CA ARG A 110 -0.51 17.33 -4.21
C ARG A 110 -1.21 17.35 -2.86
N ARG A 111 -2.40 16.78 -2.77
CA ARG A 111 -3.13 16.63 -1.50
C ARG A 111 -2.32 15.81 -0.48
N ALA A 112 -1.69 14.72 -0.90
CA ALA A 112 -0.79 13.94 -0.05
C ALA A 112 0.39 14.79 0.44
N GLY A 113 0.98 15.60 -0.42
CA GLY A 113 2.03 16.57 -0.07
C GLY A 113 1.57 17.60 0.96
N GLU A 114 0.35 18.16 0.81
CA GLU A 114 -0.26 19.07 1.78
C GLU A 114 -0.47 18.41 3.15
N GLN A 115 -0.70 17.11 3.17
CA GLN A 115 -0.79 16.30 4.39
C GLN A 115 0.58 15.97 5.00
N GLY A 116 1.69 16.34 4.34
CA GLY A 116 3.04 16.15 4.81
C GLY A 116 3.52 14.70 4.75
N VAL A 117 3.16 13.95 3.71
CA VAL A 117 3.65 12.57 3.51
C VAL A 117 5.16 12.52 3.31
N ASP A 118 5.77 11.37 3.59
CA ASP A 118 7.19 11.12 3.37
C ASP A 118 7.45 10.46 2.01
N LEU A 119 6.42 9.85 1.41
CA LEU A 119 6.48 9.17 0.12
C LEU A 119 5.09 9.08 -0.51
N VAL A 120 5.03 8.79 -1.81
CA VAL A 120 3.80 8.57 -2.57
C VAL A 120 3.62 7.07 -2.83
N LYS A 121 2.38 6.58 -2.79
CA LYS A 121 2.05 5.18 -3.08
C LYS A 121 1.16 5.06 -4.30
N LEU A 122 1.58 4.22 -5.26
CA LEU A 122 0.80 3.79 -6.43
C LEU A 122 0.31 2.36 -6.28
N MET A 123 -0.90 2.07 -6.81
CA MET A 123 -1.44 0.73 -6.98
C MET A 123 -1.49 0.43 -8.48
N ILE A 124 -0.41 -0.15 -9.02
CA ILE A 124 -0.23 -0.31 -10.48
C ILE A 124 -0.97 -1.54 -11.00
N THR A 125 -0.92 -2.64 -10.25
CA THR A 125 -1.63 -3.87 -10.62
C THR A 125 -2.78 -4.14 -9.67
N GLY A 126 -3.66 -5.09 -10.04
CA GLY A 126 -4.50 -5.80 -9.08
C GLY A 126 -3.64 -6.61 -8.11
N GLY A 127 -4.25 -7.09 -7.04
CA GLY A 127 -3.62 -7.95 -6.04
C GLY A 127 -4.37 -9.28 -5.88
N VAL A 128 -3.86 -10.16 -5.03
CA VAL A 128 -4.49 -11.45 -4.71
C VAL A 128 -5.97 -11.28 -4.30
N LEU A 129 -6.30 -10.20 -3.59
CA LEU A 129 -7.66 -9.93 -3.12
C LEU A 129 -8.61 -9.44 -4.23
N ASP A 130 -8.08 -8.94 -5.34
CA ASP A 130 -8.83 -8.37 -6.46
C ASP A 130 -8.78 -9.26 -7.70
N ALA A 131 -8.13 -10.42 -7.61
CA ALA A 131 -7.96 -11.32 -8.74
C ALA A 131 -9.32 -11.80 -9.25
N THR A 132 -9.59 -11.58 -10.54
CA THR A 132 -10.82 -12.02 -11.20
C THR A 132 -10.83 -13.52 -11.48
N GLN A 133 -9.64 -14.13 -11.50
CA GLN A 133 -9.45 -15.57 -11.67
C GLN A 133 -8.44 -16.08 -10.63
N LYS A 134 -8.68 -17.28 -10.08
CA LYS A 134 -7.76 -17.90 -9.11
C LYS A 134 -6.38 -18.09 -9.76
N GLY A 135 -5.32 -17.65 -9.08
CA GLY A 135 -3.93 -17.80 -9.53
C GLY A 135 -3.46 -16.77 -10.55
N THR A 136 -4.23 -15.71 -10.81
CA THR A 136 -3.83 -14.60 -11.70
C THR A 136 -3.83 -13.25 -10.96
N PRO A 137 -3.07 -13.10 -9.86
CA PRO A 137 -2.87 -11.78 -9.30
C PRO A 137 -2.05 -10.92 -10.27
N GLY A 138 -2.19 -9.61 -10.18
CA GLY A 138 -1.26 -8.70 -10.85
C GLY A 138 -1.67 -8.21 -12.24
N GLU A 139 -2.95 -8.30 -12.61
CA GLU A 139 -3.44 -7.63 -13.83
C GLU A 139 -3.07 -6.13 -13.80
N LEU A 140 -2.45 -5.64 -14.89
CA LEU A 140 -2.10 -4.23 -15.03
C LEU A 140 -3.37 -3.37 -15.03
N LYS A 141 -3.50 -2.45 -14.08
CA LYS A 141 -4.66 -1.56 -13.91
C LYS A 141 -4.33 -0.11 -14.23
N MET A 142 -3.17 0.36 -13.79
CA MET A 142 -2.74 1.73 -14.02
C MET A 142 -1.91 1.81 -15.30
N LYS A 143 -2.26 2.72 -16.20
CA LYS A 143 -1.54 2.90 -17.47
C LYS A 143 -0.13 3.46 -17.24
N PRO A 144 0.86 3.06 -18.06
CA PRO A 144 2.24 3.54 -17.94
C PRO A 144 2.36 5.08 -17.92
N GLU A 145 1.55 5.77 -18.72
CA GLU A 145 1.58 7.24 -18.81
C GLU A 145 1.14 7.91 -17.50
N MET A 146 0.21 7.29 -16.76
CA MET A 146 -0.19 7.78 -15.44
C MET A 146 0.90 7.52 -14.41
N VAL A 147 1.53 6.34 -14.43
CA VAL A 147 2.66 6.02 -13.55
C VAL A 147 3.77 7.05 -13.73
N ARG A 148 4.19 7.30 -14.98
CA ARG A 148 5.21 8.28 -15.32
C ARG A 148 4.84 9.67 -14.83
N ALA A 149 3.62 10.14 -15.15
CA ALA A 149 3.19 11.49 -14.75
C ALA A 149 3.23 11.69 -13.22
N VAL A 150 2.85 10.67 -12.45
CA VAL A 150 2.92 10.75 -10.98
C VAL A 150 4.35 10.68 -10.49
N CYS A 151 5.20 9.80 -11.03
CA CYS A 151 6.60 9.70 -10.64
C CYS A 151 7.37 11.01 -10.93
N ASP A 152 7.23 11.56 -12.13
CA ASP A 152 7.89 12.81 -12.51
C ASP A 152 7.52 13.96 -11.57
N GLU A 153 6.23 14.12 -11.27
CA GLU A 153 5.78 15.18 -10.37
C GLU A 153 6.16 14.90 -8.91
N ALA A 154 6.10 13.65 -8.45
CA ALA A 154 6.52 13.28 -7.11
C ALA A 154 7.99 13.59 -6.89
N HIS A 155 8.87 13.20 -7.82
CA HIS A 155 10.31 13.49 -7.76
C HIS A 155 10.58 14.98 -7.83
N ARG A 156 9.86 15.73 -8.67
CA ARG A 156 9.98 17.20 -8.73
C ARG A 156 9.65 17.85 -7.37
N LEU A 157 8.76 17.25 -6.61
CA LEU A 157 8.37 17.70 -5.26
C LEU A 157 9.25 17.10 -4.14
N GLY A 158 10.18 16.19 -4.47
CA GLY A 158 11.11 15.57 -3.53
C GLY A 158 10.56 14.31 -2.84
N TYR A 159 9.49 13.70 -3.35
CA TYR A 159 8.91 12.49 -2.80
C TYR A 159 9.36 11.24 -3.56
N PRO A 160 9.88 10.21 -2.88
CA PRO A 160 10.05 8.89 -3.48
C PRO A 160 8.67 8.23 -3.71
N VAL A 161 8.62 7.33 -4.71
CA VAL A 161 7.40 6.63 -5.11
C VAL A 161 7.52 5.14 -4.83
N ALA A 162 6.57 4.58 -4.08
CA ALA A 162 6.41 3.15 -3.86
C ALA A 162 5.24 2.61 -4.68
N ALA A 163 5.37 1.41 -5.26
CA ALA A 163 4.30 0.80 -6.04
C ALA A 163 3.93 -0.61 -5.56
N HIS A 164 2.63 -0.89 -5.46
CA HIS A 164 2.12 -2.25 -5.41
C HIS A 164 2.16 -2.84 -6.82
N THR A 165 2.86 -3.97 -6.97
CA THR A 165 2.88 -4.77 -8.19
C THR A 165 2.98 -6.26 -7.85
N GLU A 166 2.17 -7.08 -8.50
CA GLU A 166 2.16 -8.54 -8.32
C GLU A 166 2.28 -9.30 -9.65
N SER A 167 2.83 -8.65 -10.70
CA SER A 167 3.12 -9.30 -11.99
C SER A 167 4.44 -8.80 -12.59
N PRO A 168 5.12 -9.62 -13.42
CA PRO A 168 6.32 -9.20 -14.12
C PRO A 168 6.11 -7.96 -14.99
N GLU A 169 4.96 -7.87 -15.67
CA GLU A 169 4.58 -6.70 -16.47
C GLU A 169 4.44 -5.44 -15.60
N GLY A 170 3.74 -5.55 -14.46
CA GLY A 170 3.57 -4.43 -13.53
C GLY A 170 4.89 -3.94 -12.97
N VAL A 171 5.82 -4.84 -12.65
CA VAL A 171 7.18 -4.50 -12.19
C VAL A 171 7.94 -3.74 -13.28
N LYS A 172 7.93 -4.22 -14.54
CA LYS A 172 8.61 -3.52 -15.64
C LYS A 172 8.00 -2.14 -15.85
N VAL A 173 6.67 -2.03 -15.94
CA VAL A 173 5.98 -0.73 -16.07
C VAL A 173 6.37 0.22 -14.94
N ALA A 174 6.41 -0.25 -13.70
CA ALA A 174 6.80 0.57 -12.56
C ALA A 174 8.23 1.10 -12.70
N LEU A 175 9.20 0.22 -12.94
CA LEU A 175 10.62 0.58 -13.03
C LEU A 175 10.93 1.48 -14.23
N GLU A 176 10.36 1.19 -15.40
CA GLU A 176 10.53 2.01 -16.61
C GLU A 176 9.97 3.42 -16.47
N ASN A 177 8.98 3.59 -15.58
CA ASN A 177 8.30 4.86 -15.37
C ASN A 177 8.70 5.58 -14.07
N GLY A 178 9.79 5.14 -13.40
CA GLY A 178 10.45 5.93 -12.37
C GLY A 178 10.07 5.58 -10.93
N VAL A 179 9.44 4.44 -10.67
CA VAL A 179 9.15 3.99 -9.31
C VAL A 179 10.44 3.65 -8.55
N ASP A 180 10.55 4.09 -7.30
CA ASP A 180 11.74 3.91 -6.47
C ASP A 180 11.70 2.62 -5.64
N SER A 181 10.51 2.15 -5.28
CA SER A 181 10.36 0.88 -4.55
C SER A 181 9.15 0.09 -4.98
N ILE A 182 9.35 -1.22 -5.08
CA ILE A 182 8.31 -2.19 -5.44
C ILE A 182 7.92 -2.96 -4.20
N GLU A 183 6.62 -2.95 -3.89
CA GLU A 183 6.03 -3.77 -2.85
C GLU A 183 5.54 -5.08 -3.47
N HIS A 184 5.78 -6.20 -2.80
CA HIS A 184 5.52 -7.58 -3.21
C HIS A 184 6.46 -8.01 -4.34
N GLY A 185 6.32 -7.44 -5.53
CA GLY A 185 7.08 -7.80 -6.72
C GLY A 185 6.53 -9.06 -7.38
N ALA A 186 7.31 -9.60 -8.30
CA ALA A 186 7.00 -10.81 -9.04
C ALA A 186 8.29 -11.54 -9.43
N LYS A 187 8.16 -12.71 -10.07
CA LYS A 187 9.32 -13.42 -10.61
C LYS A 187 10.10 -12.53 -11.58
N MET A 188 11.39 -12.37 -11.32
CA MET A 188 12.29 -11.52 -12.09
C MET A 188 13.04 -12.34 -13.14
N ASP A 189 13.11 -11.80 -14.36
CA ASP A 189 14.07 -12.20 -15.36
C ASP A 189 15.33 -11.31 -15.31
N GLU A 190 16.34 -11.63 -16.11
CA GLU A 190 17.60 -10.86 -16.13
C GLU A 190 17.40 -9.38 -16.53
N GLU A 191 16.43 -9.11 -17.40
CA GLU A 191 16.10 -7.76 -17.83
C GLU A 191 15.51 -6.95 -16.65
N THR A 192 14.56 -7.53 -15.92
CA THR A 192 13.98 -6.91 -14.72
C THR A 192 15.04 -6.65 -13.66
N ILE A 193 15.97 -7.59 -13.44
CA ILE A 193 17.08 -7.40 -12.48
C ILE A 193 17.98 -6.24 -12.91
N ARG A 194 18.26 -6.10 -14.21
CA ARG A 194 19.01 -4.95 -14.75
C ARG A 194 18.27 -3.64 -14.51
N LEU A 195 16.96 -3.60 -14.80
CA LEU A 195 16.12 -2.40 -14.54
C LEU A 195 16.18 -1.95 -13.07
N TYR A 196 16.08 -2.88 -12.11
CA TYR A 196 16.25 -2.53 -10.69
C TYR A 196 17.60 -1.89 -10.41
N LYS A 197 18.68 -2.45 -10.94
CA LYS A 197 20.05 -1.94 -10.72
C LYS A 197 20.25 -0.58 -11.38
N ASP A 198 19.80 -0.42 -12.62
CA ASP A 198 19.97 0.82 -13.38
C ASP A 198 19.18 1.98 -12.78
N ARG A 199 18.02 1.67 -12.18
CA ARG A 199 17.18 2.66 -11.49
C ARG A 199 17.57 2.89 -10.04
N GLY A 200 18.36 2.02 -9.43
CA GLY A 200 18.63 2.04 -7.99
C GLY A 200 17.37 1.75 -7.14
N ALA A 201 16.39 1.07 -7.71
CA ALA A 201 15.12 0.78 -7.05
C ALA A 201 15.23 -0.41 -6.10
N PHE A 202 14.35 -0.46 -5.08
CA PHE A 202 14.30 -1.55 -4.12
C PHE A 202 13.08 -2.44 -4.34
N VAL A 203 13.14 -3.66 -3.79
CA VAL A 203 11.98 -4.55 -3.66
C VAL A 203 11.75 -4.90 -2.19
N CYS A 204 10.49 -4.79 -1.75
CA CYS A 204 10.02 -5.26 -0.45
C CYS A 204 9.15 -6.50 -0.67
N THR A 205 9.71 -7.68 -0.51
CA THR A 205 9.19 -8.94 -1.04
C THR A 205 7.99 -9.52 -0.29
N THR A 206 7.59 -8.93 0.84
CA THR A 206 6.42 -9.38 1.63
C THR A 206 6.45 -10.89 1.92
N ILE A 207 7.54 -11.36 2.51
CA ILE A 207 7.87 -12.80 2.65
C ILE A 207 6.76 -13.60 3.35
N SER A 208 6.12 -13.02 4.39
CA SER A 208 5.14 -13.74 5.19
C SER A 208 3.93 -14.27 4.39
N PRO A 209 3.23 -13.46 3.56
CA PRO A 209 2.20 -13.97 2.67
C PRO A 209 2.70 -14.85 1.52
N ALA A 210 3.99 -14.71 1.15
CA ALA A 210 4.57 -15.49 0.05
C ALA A 210 5.06 -16.89 0.48
N LEU A 211 5.20 -17.14 1.77
CA LEU A 211 5.57 -18.46 2.26
C LEU A 211 4.40 -19.44 2.08
N PRO A 212 4.66 -20.67 1.59
CA PRO A 212 3.63 -21.70 1.50
C PRO A 212 2.98 -21.92 2.86
N TYR A 213 1.68 -21.84 2.94
CA TYR A 213 0.93 -22.10 4.16
C TYR A 213 1.20 -23.49 4.76
N ALA A 214 1.68 -24.44 3.94
CA ALA A 214 2.14 -25.74 4.41
C ALA A 214 3.30 -25.67 5.43
N LEU A 215 4.02 -24.54 5.52
CA LEU A 215 5.03 -24.29 6.55
C LEU A 215 4.44 -23.79 7.87
N PHE A 216 3.14 -23.44 7.88
CA PHE A 216 2.44 -22.98 9.06
C PHE A 216 1.37 -24.01 9.42
N ASP A 217 1.22 -24.30 10.70
CA ASP A 217 0.13 -25.13 11.19
C ASP A 217 -1.22 -24.55 10.75
N PRO A 218 -2.05 -25.27 9.97
CA PRO A 218 -3.37 -24.80 9.54
C PRO A 218 -4.27 -24.38 10.71
N ALA A 219 -4.11 -25.00 11.87
CA ALA A 219 -4.84 -24.63 13.08
C ALA A 219 -4.49 -23.22 13.58
N ILE A 220 -3.27 -22.75 13.29
CA ILE A 220 -2.78 -21.41 13.68
C ILE A 220 -3.05 -20.41 12.56
N SER A 221 -2.78 -20.76 11.32
CA SER A 221 -2.94 -19.86 10.16
C SER A 221 -4.41 -19.68 9.74
N GLY A 222 -5.27 -20.63 10.03
CA GLY A 222 -6.64 -20.68 9.53
C GLY A 222 -6.73 -20.92 8.02
N ALA A 223 -5.62 -21.31 7.39
CA ALA A 223 -5.58 -21.65 5.98
C ALA A 223 -6.29 -22.99 5.73
N SER A 224 -6.98 -23.11 4.61
CA SER A 224 -7.56 -24.37 4.16
C SER A 224 -6.62 -25.06 3.17
N GLU A 225 -6.72 -26.39 3.02
CA GLU A 225 -5.95 -27.14 2.01
C GLU A 225 -6.20 -26.67 0.56
N LYS A 226 -7.17 -25.78 0.36
CA LYS A 226 -7.56 -25.24 -0.95
C LYS A 226 -6.95 -23.87 -1.23
N ASP A 227 -6.33 -23.23 -0.25
CA ASP A 227 -5.68 -21.92 -0.35
C ASP A 227 -4.19 -22.07 -0.63
#